data_6e4345b700e1fcc82cc10a74e67192ef
#
_entry.id   6e4345b700e1fcc82cc10a74e67192ef
#
_cell.length_a   1.000
_cell.length_b   1.000
_cell.length_c   1.000
_cell.angle_alpha   90.00
_cell.angle_beta   90.00
_cell.angle_gamma   90.00
#
_symmetry.space_group_name_H-M   'P 1'
#
loop_
_entity.id
_entity.type
_entity.pdbx_description
1 polymer ?
#
loop_
_entity_poly.entity_id
_entity_poly.type
_entity_poly.pdbx_seq_one_letter_code
_entity_poly.pdbx_strand_id
1 'polypeptide(L)'
;MDKALIEVTSAQAQDVSDLYRTAAQELLLAYQRNKEATRHHDRGAFRAALHHARMSCVHAAAANDCLKQALEQSGQLSSSCMTAGHVPFAIEVDRDH
;
A
#
# COMPACT_ATOMS: atom_id res chain seq x y z
N MET A 1 13.64 25.45 -17.24
CA MET A 1 14.17 24.56 -16.57
C MET A 1 13.47 24.20 -15.37
N ASP A 2 13.21 25.09 -14.60
CA ASP A 2 12.54 24.79 -13.41
C ASP A 2 11.18 24.22 -13.66
N LYS A 3 10.53 24.68 -14.71
CA LYS A 3 9.23 24.20 -14.98
C LYS A 3 9.24 22.74 -15.31
N ALA A 4 10.15 22.30 -16.10
CA ALA A 4 10.22 20.91 -16.46
C ALA A 4 10.51 20.04 -15.24
N LEU A 5 11.33 20.52 -14.35
CA LEU A 5 11.66 19.77 -13.18
C LEU A 5 10.46 19.67 -12.28
N ILE A 6 9.70 20.72 -12.16
CA ILE A 6 8.52 20.70 -11.34
C ILE A 6 7.51 19.74 -11.92
N GLU A 7 7.38 19.69 -13.21
CA GLU A 7 6.43 18.81 -13.84
C GLU A 7 6.79 17.35 -13.60
N VAL A 8 8.08 17.04 -13.68
CA VAL A 8 8.51 15.67 -13.45
C VAL A 8 8.23 15.28 -11.99
N THR A 9 8.50 16.16 -11.07
CA THR A 9 8.27 15.88 -9.67
C THR A 9 6.79 15.69 -9.39
N SER A 10 5.95 16.49 -10.05
CA SER A 10 4.52 16.36 -9.87
C SER A 10 4.02 15.04 -10.42
N ALA A 11 4.54 14.63 -11.55
CA ALA A 11 4.15 13.36 -12.15
C ALA A 11 4.57 12.21 -11.25
N GLN A 12 5.75 12.29 -10.66
CA GLN A 12 6.22 11.25 -9.77
C GLN A 12 5.35 11.20 -8.52
N ALA A 13 4.98 12.37 -7.99
CA ALA A 13 4.13 12.40 -6.81
C ALA A 13 2.77 11.78 -7.12
N GLN A 14 2.26 12.01 -8.32
CA GLN A 14 0.99 11.44 -8.71
C GLN A 14 1.09 9.91 -8.84
N ASP A 15 2.20 9.42 -9.38
CA ASP A 15 2.40 7.99 -9.49
C ASP A 15 2.42 7.33 -8.12
N VAL A 16 3.06 7.96 -7.15
CA VAL A 16 3.09 7.42 -5.80
C VAL A 16 1.68 7.44 -5.19
N SER A 17 0.95 8.52 -5.44
CA SER A 17 -0.42 8.61 -4.95
C SER A 17 -1.26 7.48 -5.51
N ASP A 18 -1.09 7.18 -6.79
CA ASP A 18 -1.85 6.10 -7.43
C ASP A 18 -1.48 4.74 -6.83
N LEU A 19 -0.22 4.55 -6.51
CA LEU A 19 0.21 3.29 -5.89
C LEU A 19 -0.41 3.13 -4.50
N TYR A 20 -0.45 4.20 -3.72
CA TYR A 20 -1.09 4.12 -2.41
C TYR A 20 -2.58 3.83 -2.56
N ARG A 21 -3.21 4.44 -3.55
CA ARG A 21 -4.64 4.25 -3.76
C ARG A 21 -4.94 2.81 -4.18
N THR A 22 -4.12 2.27 -5.07
CA THR A 22 -4.29 0.90 -5.51
C THR A 22 -4.08 -0.06 -4.34
N ALA A 23 -3.07 0.22 -3.51
CA ALA A 23 -2.81 -0.64 -2.35
C ALA A 23 -4.02 -0.62 -1.40
N ALA A 24 -4.63 0.56 -1.21
CA ALA A 24 -5.79 0.66 -0.34
C ALA A 24 -6.94 -0.19 -0.87
N GLN A 25 -7.16 -0.19 -2.17
CA GLN A 25 -8.20 -0.98 -2.76
C GLN A 25 -7.93 -2.46 -2.60
N GLU A 26 -6.69 -2.88 -2.82
CA GLU A 26 -6.34 -4.28 -2.67
C GLU A 26 -6.45 -4.73 -1.21
N LEU A 27 -6.10 -3.86 -0.27
CA LEU A 27 -6.24 -4.20 1.14
C LEU A 27 -7.70 -4.35 1.52
N LEU A 28 -8.56 -3.52 0.94
CA LEU A 28 -9.98 -3.63 1.20
C LEU A 28 -10.51 -4.97 0.68
N LEU A 29 -10.08 -5.35 -0.52
CA LEU A 29 -10.52 -6.61 -1.09
C LEU A 29 -10.01 -7.78 -0.26
N ALA A 30 -8.77 -7.69 0.23
CA ALA A 30 -8.22 -8.74 1.08
C ALA A 30 -9.06 -8.87 2.35
N TYR A 31 -9.43 -7.74 2.92
CA TYR A 31 -10.23 -7.73 4.14
C TYR A 31 -11.59 -8.38 3.90
N GLN A 32 -12.23 -8.01 2.79
CA GLN A 32 -13.55 -8.55 2.47
C GLN A 32 -13.50 -10.05 2.25
N ARG A 33 -12.46 -10.53 1.58
CA ARG A 33 -12.30 -11.96 1.36
C ARG A 33 -12.03 -12.69 2.68
N ASN A 34 -11.29 -12.06 3.56
CA ASN A 34 -11.00 -12.69 4.83
C ASN A 34 -12.25 -12.76 5.70
N LYS A 35 -13.12 -11.77 5.62
CA LYS A 35 -14.38 -11.83 6.33
C LYS A 35 -15.23 -12.98 5.81
N GLU A 36 -15.24 -13.19 4.50
CA GLU A 36 -15.98 -14.31 3.92
C GLU A 36 -15.39 -15.63 4.38
N ALA A 37 -14.06 -15.70 4.47
CA ALA A 37 -13.43 -16.93 4.93
C ALA A 37 -13.87 -17.24 6.36
N THR A 38 -13.93 -16.24 7.22
CA THR A 38 -14.35 -16.42 8.59
C THR A 38 -15.79 -16.93 8.64
N ARG A 39 -16.66 -16.29 7.85
CA ARG A 39 -18.05 -16.63 7.85
C ARG A 39 -18.27 -18.06 7.38
N HIS A 40 -17.59 -18.47 6.33
CA HIS A 40 -17.73 -19.84 5.83
C HIS A 40 -17.13 -20.85 6.81
N HIS A 41 -16.00 -20.52 7.38
CA HIS A 41 -15.35 -21.44 8.32
C HIS A 41 -16.24 -21.67 9.52
N ASP A 42 -16.84 -20.61 10.03
CA ASP A 42 -17.69 -20.73 11.22
C ASP A 42 -18.94 -21.55 10.97
N ARG A 43 -19.32 -21.71 9.72
CA ARG A 43 -20.45 -22.55 9.39
C ARG A 43 -20.03 -23.94 8.98
N GLY A 44 -18.77 -24.25 9.07
CA GLY A 44 -18.29 -25.57 8.68
C GLY A 44 -18.03 -25.74 7.18
N ALA A 45 -18.15 -24.65 6.42
CA ALA A 45 -17.90 -24.73 4.98
C ALA A 45 -16.41 -24.48 4.74
N PHE A 46 -15.61 -25.46 5.14
CA PHE A 46 -14.17 -25.28 5.17
C PHE A 46 -13.52 -25.10 3.80
N ARG A 47 -14.07 -25.72 2.78
CA ARG A 47 -13.50 -25.59 1.46
C ARG A 47 -13.74 -24.20 0.91
N ALA A 48 -14.94 -23.66 1.14
CA ALA A 48 -15.24 -22.31 0.71
C ALA A 48 -14.39 -21.32 1.48
N ALA A 49 -14.21 -21.57 2.77
CA ALA A 49 -13.37 -20.71 3.59
C ALA A 49 -11.94 -20.66 3.05
N LEU A 50 -11.42 -21.82 2.67
CA LEU A 50 -10.06 -21.90 2.16
C LEU A 50 -9.94 -21.11 0.84
N HIS A 51 -10.95 -21.21 -0.01
CA HIS A 51 -10.94 -20.48 -1.27
C HIS A 51 -10.86 -18.96 -1.01
N HIS A 52 -11.71 -18.46 -0.11
CA HIS A 52 -11.71 -17.04 0.20
C HIS A 52 -10.41 -16.61 0.87
N ALA A 53 -9.84 -17.46 1.71
CA ALA A 53 -8.58 -17.16 2.36
C ALA A 53 -7.46 -17.01 1.32
N ARG A 54 -7.46 -17.88 0.32
CA ARG A 54 -6.47 -17.80 -0.74
C ARG A 54 -6.62 -16.53 -1.54
N MET A 55 -7.86 -16.13 -1.82
CA MET A 55 -8.11 -14.89 -2.54
C MET A 55 -7.67 -13.69 -1.71
N SER A 56 -7.85 -13.76 -0.39
CA SER A 56 -7.38 -12.70 0.47
C SER A 56 -5.86 -12.55 0.36
N CYS A 57 -5.14 -13.67 0.32
CA CYS A 57 -3.69 -13.63 0.20
C CYS A 57 -3.24 -13.03 -1.13
N VAL A 58 -3.98 -13.30 -2.20
CA VAL A 58 -3.66 -12.74 -3.50
C VAL A 58 -3.77 -11.22 -3.47
N HIS A 59 -4.84 -10.71 -2.89
CA HIS A 59 -5.03 -9.26 -2.82
C HIS A 59 -4.03 -8.62 -1.87
N ALA A 60 -3.71 -9.29 -0.76
CA ALA A 60 -2.72 -8.77 0.18
C ALA A 60 -1.34 -8.69 -0.47
N ALA A 61 -1.01 -9.68 -1.29
CA ALA A 61 0.27 -9.67 -1.98
C ALA A 61 0.33 -8.53 -2.99
N ALA A 62 -0.78 -8.29 -3.70
CA ALA A 62 -0.83 -7.19 -4.66
C ALA A 62 -0.67 -5.85 -3.94
N ALA A 63 -1.31 -5.70 -2.78
CA ALA A 63 -1.19 -4.48 -2.00
C ALA A 63 0.26 -4.28 -1.55
N ASN A 64 0.89 -5.35 -1.13
CA ASN A 64 2.25 -5.27 -0.65
C ASN A 64 3.21 -4.85 -1.77
N ASP A 65 2.98 -5.35 -2.97
CA ASP A 65 3.80 -4.97 -4.11
C ASP A 65 3.65 -3.48 -4.43
N CYS A 66 2.43 -2.98 -4.38
CA CYS A 66 2.19 -1.55 -4.61
C CYS A 66 2.85 -0.72 -3.53
N LEU A 67 2.78 -1.16 -2.29
CA LEU A 67 3.38 -0.43 -1.19
C LEU A 67 4.90 -0.41 -1.29
N LYS A 68 5.49 -1.50 -1.72
CA LYS A 68 6.93 -1.54 -1.90
C LYS A 68 7.36 -0.53 -2.94
N GLN A 69 6.66 -0.47 -4.04
CA GLN A 69 6.96 0.49 -5.09
C GLN A 69 6.75 1.91 -4.60
N ALA A 70 5.67 2.13 -3.85
CA ALA A 70 5.38 3.46 -3.32
C ALA A 70 6.47 3.92 -2.37
N LEU A 71 6.94 3.02 -1.53
CA LEU A 71 7.99 3.36 -0.58
C LEU A 71 9.29 3.73 -1.30
N GLU A 72 9.61 2.99 -2.33
CA GLU A 72 10.78 3.23 -3.10
C GLU A 72 10.72 4.58 -3.79
N GLN A 73 9.61 4.85 -4.45
CA GLN A 73 9.44 6.09 -5.17
C GLN A 73 9.27 7.28 -4.23
N SER A 74 8.62 7.07 -3.09
CA SER A 74 8.49 8.11 -2.08
C SER A 74 9.85 8.49 -1.53
N GLY A 75 10.72 7.52 -1.36
CA GLY A 75 12.07 7.78 -0.90
C GLY A 75 12.81 8.66 -1.87
N GLN A 76 12.62 8.42 -3.17
CA GLN A 76 13.25 9.22 -4.18
C GLN A 76 12.72 10.64 -4.18
N LEU A 77 11.41 10.80 -3.99
CA LEU A 77 10.82 12.12 -3.93
C LEU A 77 11.34 12.88 -2.72
N SER A 78 11.42 12.20 -1.62
CA SER A 78 11.87 12.80 -0.38
C SER A 78 13.31 13.26 -0.54
N SER A 79 14.13 12.49 -1.17
CA SER A 79 15.50 12.85 -1.39
C SER A 79 15.63 14.03 -2.28
N SER A 80 14.82 14.11 -3.27
CA SER A 80 14.87 15.17 -4.19
C SER A 80 14.45 16.46 -3.63
N CYS A 81 13.46 16.49 -2.88
CA CYS A 81 12.97 17.68 -2.34
C CYS A 81 13.55 18.00 -1.07
N MET A 82 14.35 17.27 -0.51
CA MET A 82 14.71 17.42 0.73
C MET A 82 15.43 18.38 1.18
N THR A 83 15.34 18.64 2.12
CA THR A 83 15.99 19.50 2.63
C THR A 83 16.24 18.93 3.79
N ALA A 84 16.85 18.62 4.07
CA ALA A 84 17.16 18.21 5.25
C ALA A 84 16.39 17.63 6.07
N GLY A 85 16.45 16.89 6.26
CA GLY A 85 15.94 16.23 7.13
C GLY A 85 14.93 16.19 7.76
N HIS A 86 14.35 16.30 7.89
CA HIS A 86 13.40 16.31 8.62
C HIS A 86 12.84 15.14 8.84
N VAL A 87 12.90 14.38 8.48
CA VAL A 87 12.45 13.28 8.65
C VAL A 87 12.23 12.59 9.83
N PRO A 88 12.81 12.70 10.78
CA PRO A 88 12.70 11.99 11.94
C PRO A 88 11.37 11.69 12.37
N PHE A 89 10.50 12.51 12.18
CA PHE A 89 9.28 12.33 12.74
C PHE A 89 8.67 11.06 12.32
N ALA A 90 8.87 10.67 11.23
CA ALA A 90 8.21 9.54 10.79
C ALA A 90 8.54 8.39 11.63
N ILE A 91 9.67 8.39 12.11
CA ILE A 91 10.07 7.33 12.88
C ILE A 91 9.38 7.21 14.10
N GLU A 92 9.06 8.26 14.71
CA GLU A 92 8.44 8.15 15.91
C GLU A 92 7.16 7.60 15.78
N VAL A 93 6.49 7.89 14.80
CA VAL A 93 5.21 7.42 14.66
C VAL A 93 5.21 5.97 14.71
N ASP A 94 6.10 5.38 14.10
CA ASP A 94 6.10 4.03 14.12
C ASP A 94 6.16 3.44 15.38
N ARG A 95 6.89 3.89 16.20
CA ARG A 95 7.04 3.26 17.38
C ARG A 95 5.93 3.24 18.16
N ASP A 96 5.18 4.10 18.09
CA ASP A 96 4.12 4.18 18.92
C ASP A 96 3.25 3.12 18.87
N HIS A 97 3.31 2.37 18.14
CA HIS A 97 2.42 1.38 18.19
C HIS A 97 2.92 0.27 18.29
#